data_35dda627d34f5948d6772b5b11a04904
#
_entry.id   35dda627d34f5948d6772b5b11a04904
#
_cell.length_a   1.000
_cell.length_b   1.000
_cell.length_c   1.000
_cell.angle_alpha   90.00
_cell.angle_beta   90.00
_cell.angle_gamma   90.00
#
_symmetry.space_group_name_H-M   'P 1'
#
loop_
_entity.id
_entity.type
_entity.pdbx_description
1 polymer ?
#
loop_
_entity_poly.entity_id
_entity_poly.type
_entity_poly.pdbx_seq_one_letter_code
_entity_poly.pdbx_strand_id
1 'polypeptide(L)'
;MTDTIRKDGRTPSELREVTIERGWSAQAEGSALISFGNTKVLCTASFTNGVPRWLAGKGKGWVTAEYSMLPRSTNSRMDRESVKGRIGGRTHEISRLIGRSLRAVIDTKALGENTIVIDCDVLQADGGTRTAAITGAYVALADAIEWAREKKFIGQKATPLIDSVAAVSVGIIDGAPMLDLAYVEDVRAETDMNVVVTGRGLFVEVQGTAEGAPFDRRELDSLLDLALGGAVDLTAMQVAALGRDSA
;
A
#
# COMPACT_ATOMS: atom_id res chain seq x y z
N MET A 1 9.22 19.88 25.37
CA MET A 1 8.45 18.78 24.76
C MET A 1 9.07 17.51 25.31
N THR A 2 8.36 16.75 26.13
CA THR A 2 8.84 15.43 26.58
C THR A 2 8.80 14.52 25.38
N ASP A 3 9.95 14.05 24.90
CA ASP A 3 10.02 13.02 23.87
C ASP A 3 9.27 11.80 24.40
N THR A 4 8.07 11.60 23.91
CA THR A 4 7.25 10.44 24.26
C THR A 4 7.83 9.24 23.52
N ILE A 5 8.68 8.48 24.21
CA ILE A 5 9.26 7.25 23.67
C ILE A 5 8.14 6.20 23.61
N ARG A 6 7.89 5.64 22.42
CA ARG A 6 6.95 4.56 22.19
C ARG A 6 7.45 3.27 22.86
N LYS A 7 6.55 2.31 23.10
CA LYS A 7 6.91 1.04 23.78
C LYS A 7 7.99 0.23 23.07
N ASP A 8 8.13 0.39 21.77
CA ASP A 8 9.15 -0.24 20.94
C ASP A 8 10.44 0.60 20.80
N GLY A 9 10.52 1.74 21.47
CA GLY A 9 11.68 2.63 21.49
C GLY A 9 11.71 3.69 20.39
N ARG A 10 10.75 3.70 19.46
CA ARG A 10 10.67 4.70 18.39
C ARG A 10 10.24 6.07 18.91
N THR A 11 10.67 7.10 18.23
CA THR A 11 10.09 8.45 18.38
C THR A 11 8.72 8.52 17.67
N PRO A 12 7.88 9.54 17.95
CA PRO A 12 6.59 9.70 17.29
C PRO A 12 6.63 9.77 15.76
N SER A 13 7.73 10.25 15.19
CA SER A 13 7.91 10.43 13.74
C SER A 13 8.67 9.31 13.04
N GLU A 14 9.00 8.22 13.73
CA GLU A 14 9.75 7.10 13.13
C GLU A 14 8.83 5.99 12.63
N LEU A 15 9.17 5.48 11.44
CA LEU A 15 8.62 4.23 10.91
C LEU A 15 9.16 3.02 11.70
N ARG A 16 8.41 1.93 11.74
CA ARG A 16 8.98 0.62 12.06
C ARG A 16 10.08 0.27 11.06
N GLU A 17 10.90 -0.73 11.38
CA GLU A 17 11.81 -1.29 10.38
C GLU A 17 11.02 -1.76 9.16
N VAL A 18 11.35 -1.23 7.98
CA VAL A 18 10.70 -1.58 6.71
C VAL A 18 11.66 -2.38 5.85
N THR A 19 11.21 -3.52 5.35
CA THR A 19 11.94 -4.32 4.38
C THR A 19 11.08 -4.61 3.16
N ILE A 20 11.69 -4.60 1.97
CA ILE A 20 11.04 -4.92 0.69
C ILE A 20 11.92 -5.93 -0.04
N GLU A 21 11.47 -7.18 -0.12
CA GLU A 21 12.12 -8.27 -0.84
C GLU A 21 11.41 -8.48 -2.18
N ARG A 22 12.08 -8.12 -3.30
CA ARG A 22 11.55 -8.29 -4.66
C ARG A 22 11.74 -9.71 -5.18
N GLY A 23 10.90 -10.10 -6.13
CA GLY A 23 11.02 -11.39 -6.81
C GLY A 23 10.76 -12.57 -5.87
N TRP A 24 9.99 -12.35 -4.82
CA TRP A 24 9.70 -13.38 -3.83
C TRP A 24 8.95 -14.58 -4.42
N SER A 25 8.03 -14.33 -5.36
CA SER A 25 7.35 -15.38 -6.12
C SER A 25 7.93 -15.49 -7.52
N ALA A 26 8.49 -16.64 -7.85
CA ALA A 26 9.05 -16.91 -9.19
C ALA A 26 7.96 -17.12 -10.26
N GLN A 27 6.70 -17.22 -9.90
CA GLN A 27 5.58 -17.49 -10.81
C GLN A 27 4.87 -16.21 -11.26
N ALA A 28 4.96 -15.13 -10.49
CA ALA A 28 4.31 -13.86 -10.79
C ALA A 28 5.22 -12.98 -11.67
N GLU A 29 4.62 -12.17 -12.55
CA GLU A 29 5.34 -11.21 -13.38
C GLU A 29 6.01 -10.09 -12.57
N GLY A 30 5.50 -9.84 -11.35
CA GLY A 30 6.13 -9.00 -10.34
C GLY A 30 5.71 -9.46 -8.96
N SER A 31 6.63 -9.38 -7.99
CA SER A 31 6.28 -9.71 -6.61
C SER A 31 7.18 -9.03 -5.60
N ALA A 32 6.62 -8.71 -4.44
CA ALA A 32 7.35 -8.17 -3.31
C ALA A 32 6.77 -8.70 -1.99
N LEU A 33 7.63 -9.16 -1.10
CA LEU A 33 7.30 -9.34 0.30
C LEU A 33 7.70 -8.06 1.03
N ILE A 34 6.71 -7.34 1.55
CA ILE A 34 6.94 -6.13 2.34
C ILE A 34 6.69 -6.39 3.82
N SER A 35 7.54 -5.82 4.66
CA SER A 35 7.37 -5.87 6.11
C SER A 35 7.44 -4.46 6.71
N PHE A 36 6.50 -4.15 7.62
CA PHE A 36 6.54 -2.99 8.51
C PHE A 36 6.63 -3.55 9.93
N GLY A 37 7.85 -3.70 10.45
CA GLY A 37 8.08 -4.46 11.67
C GLY A 37 7.52 -5.88 11.55
N ASN A 38 6.56 -6.22 12.41
CA ASN A 38 5.91 -7.53 12.41
C ASN A 38 4.79 -7.68 11.35
N THR A 39 4.29 -6.61 10.76
CA THR A 39 3.32 -6.71 9.66
C THR A 39 4.02 -7.18 8.40
N LYS A 40 3.53 -8.28 7.79
CA LYS A 40 4.08 -8.86 6.56
C LYS A 40 2.98 -9.06 5.54
N VAL A 41 3.20 -8.52 4.34
CA VAL A 41 2.25 -8.65 3.21
C VAL A 41 3.01 -9.12 1.98
N LEU A 42 2.53 -10.22 1.40
CA LEU A 42 2.97 -10.66 0.08
C LEU A 42 2.11 -9.95 -0.98
N CYS A 43 2.76 -9.23 -1.89
CA CYS A 43 2.13 -8.58 -3.03
C CYS A 43 2.62 -9.27 -4.31
N THR A 44 1.70 -9.77 -5.12
CA THR A 44 2.00 -10.33 -6.43
C THR A 44 1.26 -9.59 -7.52
N ALA A 45 1.86 -9.47 -8.69
CA ALA A 45 1.29 -8.82 -9.86
C ALA A 45 1.20 -9.81 -11.00
N SER A 46 -0.01 -10.06 -11.49
CA SER A 46 -0.29 -10.93 -12.63
C SER A 46 -0.63 -10.10 -13.86
N PHE A 47 0.13 -10.27 -14.93
CA PHE A 47 -0.09 -9.57 -16.19
C PHE A 47 -0.96 -10.42 -17.14
N THR A 48 -1.98 -9.83 -17.70
CA THR A 48 -2.87 -10.48 -18.67
C THR A 48 -3.05 -9.60 -19.91
N ASN A 49 -2.86 -10.17 -21.08
CA ASN A 49 -3.18 -9.51 -22.34
C ASN A 49 -4.70 -9.36 -22.50
N GLY A 50 -5.15 -8.16 -22.82
CA GLY A 50 -6.56 -7.80 -22.90
C GLY A 50 -7.09 -7.11 -21.66
N VAL A 51 -8.31 -6.59 -21.77
CA VAL A 51 -9.00 -5.82 -20.73
C VAL A 51 -10.45 -6.31 -20.56
N PRO A 52 -11.09 -6.00 -19.42
CA PRO A 52 -12.50 -6.30 -19.22
C PRO A 52 -13.38 -5.75 -20.35
N ARG A 53 -14.49 -6.44 -20.66
CA ARG A 53 -15.40 -6.11 -21.80
C ARG A 53 -15.83 -4.65 -21.84
N TRP A 54 -16.08 -4.05 -20.68
CA TRP A 54 -16.51 -2.64 -20.58
C TRP A 54 -15.41 -1.64 -20.96
N LEU A 55 -14.13 -2.07 -21.03
CA LEU A 55 -12.97 -1.25 -21.41
C LEU A 55 -12.42 -1.60 -22.80
N ALA A 56 -12.83 -2.72 -23.40
CA ALA A 56 -12.36 -3.19 -24.71
C ALA A 56 -12.61 -2.15 -25.81
N GLY A 57 -11.62 -1.93 -26.68
CA GLY A 57 -11.67 -0.96 -27.78
C GLY A 57 -11.46 0.49 -27.35
N LYS A 58 -11.14 0.77 -26.09
CA LYS A 58 -10.90 2.14 -25.60
C LYS A 58 -9.41 2.53 -25.59
N GLY A 59 -8.52 1.63 -25.98
CA GLY A 59 -7.08 1.86 -26.02
C GLY A 59 -6.47 2.14 -24.63
N LYS A 60 -7.06 1.59 -23.57
CA LYS A 60 -6.63 1.80 -22.17
C LYS A 60 -6.51 0.46 -21.47
N GLY A 61 -5.48 0.33 -20.65
CA GLY A 61 -5.28 -0.78 -19.73
C GLY A 61 -6.04 -0.64 -18.43
N TRP A 62 -5.96 -1.68 -17.63
CA TRP A 62 -6.62 -1.75 -16.34
C TRP A 62 -5.66 -2.27 -15.25
N VAL A 63 -5.70 -1.66 -14.07
CA VAL A 63 -5.03 -2.15 -12.87
C VAL A 63 -6.07 -2.30 -11.78
N THR A 64 -6.12 -3.48 -11.19
CA THR A 64 -7.03 -3.79 -10.08
C THR A 64 -6.28 -4.54 -8.98
N ALA A 65 -6.89 -4.65 -7.81
CA ALA A 65 -6.28 -5.36 -6.71
C ALA A 65 -7.30 -6.18 -5.93
N GLU A 66 -6.80 -7.29 -5.37
CA GLU A 66 -7.47 -8.09 -4.37
C GLU A 66 -6.65 -8.04 -3.07
N TYR A 67 -7.32 -8.24 -1.95
CA TYR A 67 -6.69 -8.22 -0.63
C TYR A 67 -7.27 -9.35 0.20
N SER A 68 -6.42 -10.04 0.91
CA SER A 68 -6.85 -11.12 1.81
C SER A 68 -5.95 -11.19 3.05
N MET A 69 -6.49 -11.76 4.12
CA MET A 69 -5.72 -12.07 5.32
C MET A 69 -5.71 -13.57 5.55
N LEU A 70 -4.51 -14.13 5.79
CA LEU A 70 -4.42 -15.54 6.17
C LEU A 70 -5.13 -15.79 7.51
N PRO A 71 -5.74 -16.98 7.72
CA PRO A 71 -6.46 -17.28 8.96
C PRO A 71 -5.67 -17.06 10.24
N ARG A 72 -4.36 -17.23 10.19
CA ARG A 72 -3.45 -17.03 11.33
C ARG A 72 -2.51 -15.84 11.14
N SER A 73 -2.89 -14.88 10.31
CA SER A 73 -2.19 -13.60 10.26
C SER A 73 -2.38 -12.77 11.54
N THR A 74 -3.39 -13.09 12.33
CA THR A 74 -3.72 -12.45 13.63
C THR A 74 -3.54 -13.41 14.81
N ASN A 75 -3.57 -12.89 16.03
CA ASN A 75 -3.39 -13.65 17.28
C ASN A 75 -4.43 -14.79 17.44
N SER A 76 -5.65 -14.57 16.98
CA SER A 76 -6.70 -15.59 16.93
C SER A 76 -6.95 -16.03 15.49
N ARG A 77 -7.34 -17.29 15.29
CA ARG A 77 -7.67 -17.79 13.96
C ARG A 77 -8.96 -17.14 13.46
N MET A 78 -8.87 -16.51 12.27
CA MET A 78 -10.03 -16.04 11.51
C MET A 78 -10.48 -17.11 10.50
N ASP A 79 -11.78 -17.12 10.17
CA ASP A 79 -12.27 -17.96 9.08
C ASP A 79 -11.86 -17.43 7.72
N ARG A 80 -11.64 -18.31 6.77
CA ARG A 80 -11.43 -17.90 5.37
C ARG A 80 -12.74 -17.38 4.80
N GLU A 81 -12.72 -16.17 4.25
CA GLU A 81 -13.92 -15.57 3.61
C GLU A 81 -14.42 -16.40 2.43
N SER A 82 -13.50 -17.01 1.66
CA SER A 82 -13.84 -17.91 0.54
C SER A 82 -14.69 -19.11 0.97
N VAL A 83 -14.49 -19.64 2.19
CA VAL A 83 -15.30 -20.74 2.74
C VAL A 83 -16.71 -20.26 3.11
N LYS A 84 -16.85 -19.00 3.51
CA LYS A 84 -18.16 -18.38 3.81
C LYS A 84 -18.95 -18.00 2.56
N GLY A 85 -18.36 -18.13 1.36
CA GLY A 85 -18.99 -17.85 0.07
C GLY A 85 -19.24 -16.36 -0.20
N ARG A 86 -18.71 -15.47 0.64
CA ARG A 86 -18.79 -14.02 0.44
C ARG A 86 -17.56 -13.31 1.01
N ILE A 87 -17.12 -12.29 0.30
CA ILE A 87 -16.04 -11.39 0.73
C ILE A 87 -16.65 -10.35 1.69
N GLY A 88 -15.94 -10.03 2.77
CA GLY A 88 -16.36 -9.04 3.76
C GLY A 88 -16.26 -7.61 3.23
N GLY A 89 -17.05 -6.69 3.81
CA GLY A 89 -17.03 -5.28 3.41
C GLY A 89 -15.66 -4.63 3.56
N ARG A 90 -14.93 -4.94 4.63
CA ARG A 90 -13.56 -4.47 4.87
C ARG A 90 -12.59 -4.92 3.76
N THR A 91 -12.65 -6.18 3.38
CA THR A 91 -11.81 -6.76 2.31
C THR A 91 -12.09 -6.08 0.97
N HIS A 92 -13.37 -5.88 0.64
CA HIS A 92 -13.75 -5.13 -0.57
C HIS A 92 -13.29 -3.67 -0.53
N GLU A 93 -13.42 -3.00 0.60
CA GLU A 93 -12.99 -1.60 0.78
C GLU A 93 -11.48 -1.49 0.54
N ILE A 94 -10.67 -2.35 1.18
CA ILE A 94 -9.21 -2.34 1.06
C ILE A 94 -8.76 -2.70 -0.37
N SER A 95 -9.35 -3.70 -1.01
CA SER A 95 -9.07 -4.05 -2.41
C SER A 95 -9.29 -2.87 -3.35
N ARG A 96 -10.39 -2.14 -3.17
CA ARG A 96 -10.71 -0.94 -3.96
C ARG A 96 -9.74 0.21 -3.68
N LEU A 97 -9.33 0.39 -2.43
CA LEU A 97 -8.34 1.37 -2.02
C LEU A 97 -6.99 1.11 -2.70
N ILE A 98 -6.46 -0.12 -2.63
CA ILE A 98 -5.21 -0.50 -3.28
C ILE A 98 -5.30 -0.24 -4.78
N GLY A 99 -6.33 -0.77 -5.45
CA GLY A 99 -6.51 -0.59 -6.90
C GLY A 99 -6.61 0.88 -7.31
N ARG A 100 -7.30 1.73 -6.53
CA ARG A 100 -7.39 3.17 -6.78
C ARG A 100 -6.05 3.86 -6.60
N SER A 101 -5.32 3.52 -5.55
CA SER A 101 -4.00 4.08 -5.25
C SER A 101 -3.01 3.80 -6.38
N LEU A 102 -2.97 2.58 -6.88
CA LEU A 102 -2.10 2.20 -8.01
C LEU A 102 -2.50 2.90 -9.31
N ARG A 103 -3.80 3.01 -9.60
CA ARG A 103 -4.28 3.72 -10.80
C ARG A 103 -3.98 5.21 -10.80
N ALA A 104 -3.80 5.84 -9.66
CA ALA A 104 -3.43 7.24 -9.54
C ALA A 104 -2.02 7.54 -10.12
N VAL A 105 -1.16 6.52 -10.18
CA VAL A 105 0.22 6.65 -10.66
C VAL A 105 0.48 5.89 -11.96
N ILE A 106 -0.58 5.51 -12.68
CA ILE A 106 -0.51 4.78 -13.95
C ILE A 106 -1.12 5.60 -15.10
N ASP A 107 -0.36 5.76 -16.19
CA ASP A 107 -0.95 6.09 -17.49
C ASP A 107 -1.52 4.82 -18.13
N THR A 108 -2.84 4.69 -18.04
CA THR A 108 -3.55 3.53 -18.58
C THR A 108 -3.49 3.45 -20.11
N LYS A 109 -3.25 4.57 -20.82
CA LYS A 109 -3.07 4.56 -22.28
C LYS A 109 -1.69 3.98 -22.62
N ALA A 110 -0.64 4.37 -21.89
CA ALA A 110 0.70 3.82 -22.08
C ALA A 110 0.76 2.32 -21.74
N LEU A 111 -0.10 1.83 -20.83
CA LEU A 111 -0.24 0.41 -20.52
C LEU A 111 -0.88 -0.36 -21.70
N GLY A 112 -1.64 0.32 -22.59
CA GLY A 112 -2.40 -0.32 -23.66
C GLY A 112 -3.51 -1.22 -23.13
N GLU A 113 -4.20 -1.96 -24.00
CA GLU A 113 -5.28 -2.87 -23.58
C GLU A 113 -4.77 -4.13 -22.89
N ASN A 114 -4.07 -3.94 -21.77
CA ASN A 114 -3.58 -5.00 -20.90
C ASN A 114 -4.14 -4.82 -19.49
N THR A 115 -4.22 -5.90 -18.75
CA THR A 115 -4.68 -5.90 -17.36
C THR A 115 -3.56 -6.36 -16.42
N ILE A 116 -3.39 -5.68 -15.31
CA ILE A 116 -2.56 -6.15 -14.20
C ILE A 116 -3.46 -6.31 -12.98
N VAL A 117 -3.50 -7.51 -12.44
CA VAL A 117 -4.17 -7.84 -11.19
C VAL A 117 -3.12 -7.95 -10.09
N ILE A 118 -3.32 -7.22 -9.02
CA ILE A 118 -2.46 -7.29 -7.84
C ILE A 118 -3.17 -8.08 -6.76
N ASP A 119 -2.50 -9.09 -6.23
CA ASP A 119 -2.96 -9.83 -5.07
C ASP A 119 -2.12 -9.47 -3.86
N CYS A 120 -2.77 -9.06 -2.77
CA CYS A 120 -2.12 -8.68 -1.52
C CYS A 120 -2.58 -9.62 -0.41
N ASP A 121 -1.71 -10.55 -0.02
CA ASP A 121 -1.97 -11.51 1.04
C ASP A 121 -1.24 -11.14 2.32
N VAL A 122 -2.00 -10.83 3.37
CA VAL A 122 -1.43 -10.54 4.69
C VAL A 122 -1.03 -11.86 5.35
N LEU A 123 0.27 -12.06 5.51
CA LEU A 123 0.86 -13.23 6.16
C LEU A 123 0.88 -13.07 7.68
N GLN A 124 1.15 -11.85 8.16
CA GLN A 124 1.17 -11.47 9.56
C GLN A 124 0.71 -10.03 9.73
N ALA A 125 -0.18 -9.77 10.67
CA ALA A 125 -0.78 -8.47 10.92
C ALA A 125 -0.38 -7.92 12.31
N ASP A 126 0.20 -6.74 12.31
CA ASP A 126 0.56 -5.96 13.50
C ASP A 126 0.35 -4.45 13.26
N GLY A 127 -0.86 -4.07 12.81
CA GLY A 127 -1.19 -2.70 12.39
C GLY A 127 -0.68 -2.36 10.98
N GLY A 128 -1.33 -1.43 10.29
CA GLY A 128 -0.90 -0.90 9.00
C GLY A 128 -0.92 -1.90 7.82
N THR A 129 -1.77 -2.93 7.84
CA THR A 129 -1.77 -3.96 6.77
C THR A 129 -2.16 -3.40 5.42
N ARG A 130 -3.12 -2.46 5.35
CA ARG A 130 -3.55 -1.82 4.09
C ARG A 130 -2.49 -0.89 3.52
N THR A 131 -1.76 -0.17 4.38
CA THR A 131 -0.70 0.75 3.97
C THR A 131 0.53 0.00 3.48
N ALA A 132 0.93 -1.08 4.18
CA ALA A 132 1.96 -1.99 3.71
C ALA A 132 1.59 -2.64 2.37
N ALA A 133 0.31 -3.08 2.21
CA ALA A 133 -0.18 -3.64 0.95
C ALA A 133 -0.05 -2.65 -0.21
N ILE A 134 -0.46 -1.38 -0.06
CA ILE A 134 -0.34 -0.37 -1.12
C ILE A 134 1.13 -0.14 -1.48
N THR A 135 2.00 0.01 -0.46
CA THR A 135 3.42 0.31 -0.65
C THR A 135 4.16 -0.85 -1.32
N GLY A 136 3.88 -2.10 -0.94
CA GLY A 136 4.45 -3.30 -1.57
C GLY A 136 3.86 -3.59 -2.95
N ALA A 137 2.56 -3.35 -3.13
CA ALA A 137 1.88 -3.53 -4.41
C ALA A 137 2.46 -2.64 -5.52
N TYR A 138 2.90 -1.42 -5.19
CA TYR A 138 3.59 -0.55 -6.15
C TYR A 138 4.88 -1.20 -6.67
N VAL A 139 5.67 -1.83 -5.81
CA VAL A 139 6.92 -2.50 -6.21
C VAL A 139 6.62 -3.70 -7.10
N ALA A 140 5.64 -4.53 -6.75
CA ALA A 140 5.21 -5.65 -7.58
C ALA A 140 4.67 -5.19 -8.94
N LEU A 141 3.88 -4.10 -8.97
CA LEU A 141 3.39 -3.49 -10.20
C LEU A 141 4.52 -2.99 -11.10
N ALA A 142 5.54 -2.36 -10.51
CA ALA A 142 6.70 -1.85 -11.25
C ALA A 142 7.47 -2.98 -11.92
N ASP A 143 7.67 -4.10 -11.24
CA ASP A 143 8.32 -5.29 -11.78
C ASP A 143 7.51 -5.93 -12.91
N ALA A 144 6.19 -6.05 -12.75
CA ALA A 144 5.32 -6.61 -13.78
C ALA A 144 5.30 -5.74 -15.06
N ILE A 145 5.37 -4.41 -14.92
CA ILE A 145 5.47 -3.51 -16.07
C ILE A 145 6.82 -3.67 -16.78
N GLU A 146 7.91 -3.81 -16.04
CA GLU A 146 9.23 -4.06 -16.64
C GLU A 146 9.27 -5.40 -17.37
N TRP A 147 8.77 -6.46 -16.73
CA TRP A 147 8.59 -7.77 -17.37
C TRP A 147 7.75 -7.67 -18.67
N ALA A 148 6.63 -6.95 -18.64
CA ALA A 148 5.78 -6.77 -19.82
C ALA A 148 6.50 -6.01 -20.97
N ARG A 149 7.39 -5.07 -20.62
CA ARG A 149 8.24 -4.36 -21.57
C ARG A 149 9.28 -5.30 -22.19
N GLU A 150 9.97 -6.09 -21.38
CA GLU A 150 10.96 -7.08 -21.85
C GLU A 150 10.31 -8.13 -22.77
N LYS A 151 9.11 -8.59 -22.42
CA LYS A 151 8.33 -9.54 -23.24
C LYS A 151 7.63 -8.89 -24.43
N LYS A 152 7.74 -7.57 -24.61
CA LYS A 152 7.15 -6.80 -25.72
C LYS A 152 5.61 -6.77 -25.74
N PHE A 153 4.98 -7.00 -24.62
CA PHE A 153 3.52 -6.82 -24.47
C PHE A 153 3.13 -5.34 -24.45
N ILE A 154 4.05 -4.47 -24.00
CA ILE A 154 3.94 -3.01 -24.08
C ILE A 154 5.10 -2.45 -24.89
N GLY A 155 4.93 -1.25 -25.43
CA GLY A 155 5.96 -0.58 -26.22
C GLY A 155 7.26 -0.37 -25.43
N GLN A 156 8.41 -0.57 -26.08
CA GLN A 156 9.73 -0.42 -25.44
C GLN A 156 9.97 0.98 -24.83
N LYS A 157 9.32 2.01 -25.39
CA LYS A 157 9.38 3.39 -24.92
C LYS A 157 8.18 3.81 -24.08
N ALA A 158 7.25 2.88 -23.82
CA ALA A 158 6.09 3.17 -23.01
C ALA A 158 6.49 3.35 -21.54
N THR A 159 5.95 4.36 -20.90
CA THR A 159 6.16 4.68 -19.48
C THR A 159 4.83 4.67 -18.74
N PRO A 160 4.23 3.47 -18.50
CA PRO A 160 2.97 3.39 -17.80
C PRO A 160 3.01 3.95 -16.38
N LEU A 161 4.14 3.79 -15.66
CA LEU A 161 4.34 4.41 -14.36
C LEU A 161 4.70 5.89 -14.54
N ILE A 162 3.84 6.79 -14.04
CA ILE A 162 4.01 8.25 -14.11
C ILE A 162 4.44 8.88 -12.79
N ASP A 163 4.37 8.10 -11.70
CA ASP A 163 4.80 8.50 -10.36
C ASP A 163 4.96 7.23 -9.49
N SER A 164 5.45 7.39 -8.26
CA SER A 164 5.36 6.36 -7.22
C SER A 164 4.15 6.60 -6.32
N VAL A 165 3.80 5.60 -5.51
CA VAL A 165 2.78 5.72 -4.47
C VAL A 165 3.19 4.92 -3.23
N ALA A 166 3.07 5.55 -2.08
CA ALA A 166 3.26 4.92 -0.78
C ALA A 166 2.09 5.26 0.15
N ALA A 167 1.88 4.45 1.16
CA ALA A 167 0.85 4.68 2.16
C ALA A 167 1.38 4.39 3.56
N VAL A 168 0.90 5.17 4.52
CA VAL A 168 1.27 5.02 5.93
C VAL A 168 0.08 5.28 6.83
N SER A 169 0.05 4.66 8.00
CA SER A 169 -0.90 5.00 9.06
C SER A 169 -0.31 6.09 9.96
N VAL A 170 -1.19 6.96 10.42
CA VAL A 170 -0.90 7.97 11.44
C VAL A 170 -2.06 8.04 12.42
N GLY A 171 -1.83 8.47 13.62
CA GLY A 171 -2.91 8.61 14.60
C GLY A 171 -2.51 9.45 15.80
N ILE A 172 -3.52 9.76 16.64
CA ILE A 172 -3.31 10.46 17.92
C ILE A 172 -3.38 9.43 19.03
N ILE A 173 -2.34 9.34 19.83
CA ILE A 173 -2.24 8.41 20.96
C ILE A 173 -1.77 9.19 22.18
N ASP A 174 -2.57 9.16 23.24
CA ASP A 174 -2.32 9.92 24.47
C ASP A 174 -2.08 11.42 24.16
N GLY A 175 -2.86 12.00 23.23
CA GLY A 175 -2.76 13.39 22.77
C GLY A 175 -1.55 13.72 21.90
N ALA A 176 -0.76 12.73 21.47
CA ALA A 176 0.42 12.93 20.62
C ALA A 176 0.22 12.32 19.23
N PRO A 177 0.48 13.07 18.12
CA PRO A 177 0.46 12.51 16.79
C PRO A 177 1.62 11.55 16.57
N MET A 178 1.34 10.38 16.01
CA MET A 178 2.32 9.30 15.77
C MET A 178 2.22 8.74 14.36
N LEU A 179 3.39 8.42 13.81
CA LEU A 179 3.57 7.80 12.51
C LEU A 179 3.64 6.28 12.63
N ASP A 180 3.07 5.55 11.66
CA ASP A 180 3.16 4.10 11.49
C ASP A 180 2.78 3.33 12.76
N LEU A 181 1.48 3.25 13.01
CA LEU A 181 0.91 2.63 14.20
C LEU A 181 1.07 1.11 14.18
N ALA A 182 1.71 0.56 15.23
CA ALA A 182 1.63 -0.86 15.53
C ALA A 182 0.24 -1.21 16.09
N TYR A 183 -0.17 -2.48 16.04
CA TYR A 183 -1.50 -2.92 16.48
C TYR A 183 -1.87 -2.46 17.90
N VAL A 184 -0.90 -2.52 18.82
CA VAL A 184 -1.09 -2.09 20.21
C VAL A 184 -1.31 -0.57 20.37
N GLU A 185 -0.94 0.20 19.38
CA GLU A 185 -1.16 1.65 19.29
C GLU A 185 -2.47 1.93 18.58
N ASP A 186 -2.71 1.27 17.45
CA ASP A 186 -3.91 1.37 16.62
C ASP A 186 -5.20 1.15 17.43
N VAL A 187 -5.25 0.09 18.26
CA VAL A 187 -6.44 -0.23 19.09
C VAL A 187 -6.74 0.76 20.22
N ARG A 188 -5.84 1.67 20.53
CA ARG A 188 -6.01 2.70 21.56
C ARG A 188 -5.92 4.12 21.01
N ALA A 189 -5.79 4.24 19.69
CA ALA A 189 -5.71 5.53 19.04
C ALA A 189 -7.03 6.32 19.25
N GLU A 190 -6.91 7.57 19.63
CA GLU A 190 -8.03 8.52 19.71
C GLU A 190 -8.50 8.91 18.31
N THR A 191 -7.55 8.95 17.37
CA THR A 191 -7.75 9.14 15.93
C THR A 191 -6.87 8.17 15.18
N ASP A 192 -7.45 7.42 14.25
CA ASP A 192 -6.75 6.55 13.30
C ASP A 192 -6.91 7.11 11.89
N MET A 193 -5.82 7.22 11.15
CA MET A 193 -5.83 7.73 9.79
C MET A 193 -4.86 6.96 8.90
N ASN A 194 -5.31 6.64 7.68
CA ASN A 194 -4.49 6.06 6.63
C ASN A 194 -4.36 7.08 5.50
N VAL A 195 -3.13 7.37 5.11
CA VAL A 195 -2.82 8.39 4.10
C VAL A 195 -2.06 7.75 2.96
N VAL A 196 -2.53 7.99 1.73
CA VAL A 196 -1.89 7.54 0.50
C VAL A 196 -1.35 8.75 -0.24
N VAL A 197 -0.05 8.73 -0.54
CA VAL A 197 0.69 9.85 -1.10
C VAL A 197 1.48 9.39 -2.33
N THR A 198 1.52 10.24 -3.38
CA THR A 198 2.40 10.01 -4.53
C THR A 198 3.83 10.46 -4.25
N GLY A 199 4.80 10.02 -5.06
CA GLY A 199 6.20 10.46 -4.96
C GLY A 199 6.40 11.98 -5.07
N ARG A 200 5.45 12.69 -5.71
CA ARG A 200 5.43 14.16 -5.78
C ARG A 200 4.76 14.83 -4.58
N GLY A 201 4.39 14.08 -3.54
CA GLY A 201 3.75 14.62 -2.34
C GLY A 201 2.26 14.96 -2.51
N LEU A 202 1.58 14.41 -3.53
CA LEU A 202 0.15 14.63 -3.74
C LEU A 202 -0.67 13.55 -3.04
N PHE A 203 -1.72 13.94 -2.35
CA PHE A 203 -2.62 13.00 -1.69
C PHE A 203 -3.52 12.29 -2.70
N VAL A 204 -3.52 10.95 -2.64
CA VAL A 204 -4.46 10.11 -3.40
C VAL A 204 -5.69 9.82 -2.56
N GLU A 205 -5.50 9.56 -1.26
CA GLU A 205 -6.57 9.31 -0.31
C GLU A 205 -6.14 9.67 1.11
N VAL A 206 -7.05 10.26 1.86
CA VAL A 206 -6.93 10.51 3.29
C VAL A 206 -8.18 9.91 3.94
N GLN A 207 -8.01 8.86 4.73
CA GLN A 207 -9.09 8.16 5.42
C GLN A 207 -8.81 8.20 6.91
N GLY A 208 -9.61 8.94 7.66
CA GLY A 208 -9.43 9.11 9.09
C GLY A 208 -10.75 8.97 9.85
N THR A 209 -10.65 8.42 11.05
CA THR A 209 -11.76 8.21 11.97
C THR A 209 -11.37 8.67 13.37
N ALA A 210 -12.23 9.43 14.03
CA ALA A 210 -12.12 9.71 15.45
C ALA A 210 -12.84 8.60 16.22
N GLU A 211 -12.09 7.83 17.00
CA GLU A 211 -12.62 6.73 17.84
C GLU A 211 -13.14 7.25 19.20
N GLY A 212 -12.73 8.45 19.57
CA GLY A 212 -13.14 9.10 20.81
C GLY A 212 -13.65 10.52 20.59
N ALA A 213 -12.87 11.52 20.97
CA ALA A 213 -13.19 12.92 20.72
C ALA A 213 -12.87 13.30 19.26
N PRO A 214 -13.65 14.19 18.63
CA PRO A 214 -13.34 14.73 17.31
C PRO A 214 -11.97 15.44 17.32
N PHE A 215 -11.18 15.26 16.26
CA PHE A 215 -9.91 15.95 16.07
C PHE A 215 -10.12 17.32 15.42
N ASP A 216 -9.28 18.26 15.76
CA ASP A 216 -9.32 19.62 15.21
C ASP A 216 -8.45 19.75 13.92
N ARG A 217 -8.46 20.95 13.32
CA ARG A 217 -7.69 21.23 12.10
C ARG A 217 -6.19 21.15 12.33
N ARG A 218 -5.67 21.49 13.50
CA ARG A 218 -4.22 21.47 13.79
C ARG A 218 -3.73 20.04 13.94
N GLU A 219 -4.54 19.20 14.58
CA GLU A 219 -4.29 17.77 14.70
C GLU A 219 -4.28 17.11 13.32
N LEU A 220 -5.25 17.43 12.46
CA LEU A 220 -5.26 16.96 11.07
C LEU A 220 -4.00 17.38 10.31
N ASP A 221 -3.63 18.65 10.36
CA ASP A 221 -2.44 19.14 9.66
C ASP A 221 -1.17 18.44 10.19
N SER A 222 -1.04 18.22 11.51
CA SER A 222 0.09 17.50 12.10
C SER A 222 0.15 16.02 11.65
N LEU A 223 -0.99 15.34 11.54
CA LEU A 223 -1.06 13.97 11.03
C LEU A 223 -0.68 13.90 9.56
N LEU A 224 -1.13 14.85 8.75
CA LEU A 224 -0.77 14.93 7.33
C LEU A 224 0.72 15.22 7.12
N ASP A 225 1.32 16.11 7.93
CA ASP A 225 2.76 16.39 7.88
C ASP A 225 3.59 15.14 8.23
N LEU A 226 3.22 14.38 9.26
CA LEU A 226 3.85 13.11 9.59
C LEU A 226 3.70 12.09 8.44
N ALA A 227 2.52 11.99 7.85
CA ALA A 227 2.27 11.08 6.75
C ALA A 227 3.10 11.42 5.51
N LEU A 228 3.26 12.70 5.19
CA LEU A 228 4.14 13.15 4.10
C LEU A 228 5.59 12.76 4.36
N GLY A 229 6.11 12.98 5.57
CA GLY A 229 7.46 12.57 5.94
C GLY A 229 7.66 11.06 5.79
N GLY A 230 6.76 10.25 6.37
CA GLY A 230 6.82 8.79 6.25
C GLY A 230 6.70 8.29 4.81
N ALA A 231 5.88 8.95 3.97
CA ALA A 231 5.75 8.60 2.56
C ALA A 231 7.04 8.89 1.76
N VAL A 232 7.78 9.93 2.09
CA VAL A 232 9.10 10.22 1.49
C VAL A 232 10.07 9.09 1.80
N ASP A 233 10.15 8.65 3.06
CA ASP A 233 11.04 7.55 3.47
C ASP A 233 10.65 6.24 2.78
N LEU A 234 9.35 5.91 2.72
CA LEU A 234 8.86 4.71 2.04
C LEU A 234 9.14 4.75 0.54
N THR A 235 9.01 5.92 -0.10
CA THR A 235 9.34 6.10 -1.51
C THR A 235 10.83 5.88 -1.77
N ALA A 236 11.70 6.38 -0.90
CA ALA A 236 13.13 6.12 -1.00
C ALA A 236 13.47 4.63 -0.89
N MET A 237 12.80 3.91 0.02
CA MET A 237 12.95 2.45 0.16
C MET A 237 12.44 1.68 -1.07
N GLN A 238 11.34 2.12 -1.69
CA GLN A 238 10.84 1.54 -2.95
C GLN A 238 11.85 1.75 -4.09
N VAL A 239 12.41 2.95 -4.21
CA VAL A 239 13.44 3.30 -5.21
C VAL A 239 14.67 2.41 -5.03
N ALA A 240 15.16 2.28 -3.80
CA ALA A 240 16.30 1.43 -3.47
C ALA A 240 16.01 -0.06 -3.79
N ALA A 241 14.84 -0.57 -3.41
CA ALA A 241 14.41 -1.93 -3.72
C ALA A 241 14.33 -2.18 -5.23
N LEU A 242 13.86 -1.20 -6.02
CA LEU A 242 13.77 -1.29 -7.48
C LEU A 242 15.11 -1.15 -8.19
N GLY A 243 16.21 -0.83 -7.46
CA GLY A 243 17.54 -0.59 -8.06
C GLY A 243 17.55 0.63 -8.97
N ARG A 244 16.72 1.63 -8.68
CA ARG A 244 16.64 2.90 -9.41
C ARG A 244 17.40 3.97 -8.64
N ASP A 245 18.05 4.88 -9.37
CA ASP A 245 18.61 6.09 -8.74
C ASP A 245 17.46 6.98 -8.27
N SER A 246 17.60 7.57 -7.08
CA SER A 246 16.68 8.61 -6.60
C SER A 246 16.75 9.82 -7.54
N ALA A 247 15.62 10.19 -8.11
CA ALA A 247 15.50 11.34 -9.01
C ALA A 247 15.65 12.68 -8.26
#